data_2f5811817588c3f7afe455e4c1fec1b1
#
_entry.id   2f5811817588c3f7afe455e4c1fec1b1
#
_cell.length_a   1.000
_cell.length_b   1.000
_cell.length_c   1.000
_cell.angle_alpha   90.00
_cell.angle_beta   90.00
_cell.angle_gamma   90.00
#
_symmetry.space_group_name_H-M   'P 1'
#
loop_
_entity.id
_entity.type
_entity.pdbx_description
1 polymer ?
#
loop_
_entity_poly.entity_id
_entity_poly.type
_entity_poly.pdbx_seq_one_letter_code
_entity_poly.pdbx_strand_id
1 'polypeptide(L)'
;MRFKALVFVRLRGSVSDAAGNAVMNNTNRVAPKLKSNLLRIGKCIDYWFEAEDYETAEKELFKLSDLLLSNTVIEDWSYDLQETEETGIGNISNDNAGTSKHSIFD
;
A
#
# COMPACT_ATOMS: atom_id res chain seq x y z
N MET A 1 -3.16 -12.45 -19.29
CA MET A 1 -2.03 -11.57 -18.93
C MET A 1 -1.92 -11.50 -17.42
N ARG A 2 -0.73 -11.43 -16.92
CA ARG A 2 -0.48 -11.35 -15.48
C ARG A 2 -0.24 -9.92 -15.05
N PHE A 3 -0.75 -9.60 -13.87
CA PHE A 3 -0.65 -8.27 -13.32
C PHE A 3 -0.27 -8.30 -11.86
N LYS A 4 0.35 -7.22 -11.43
CA LYS A 4 0.59 -6.98 -10.01
C LYS A 4 0.05 -5.60 -9.69
N ALA A 5 -0.69 -5.51 -8.60
CA ALA A 5 -1.19 -4.25 -8.10
C ALA A 5 -0.72 -4.03 -6.67
N LEU A 6 -0.42 -2.77 -6.37
CA LEU A 6 -0.23 -2.33 -5.00
C LEU A 6 -1.42 -1.43 -4.69
N VAL A 7 -2.25 -1.84 -3.77
CA VAL A 7 -3.43 -1.05 -3.39
C VAL A 7 -3.17 -0.42 -2.04
N PHE A 8 -3.21 0.91 -2.00
CA PHE A 8 -2.95 1.68 -0.79
C PHE A 8 -4.27 2.13 -0.20
N VAL A 9 -4.49 1.82 1.07
CA VAL A 9 -5.74 2.15 1.75
C VAL A 9 -5.39 2.93 3.01
N ARG A 10 -5.99 4.11 3.16
CA ARG A 10 -5.73 4.98 4.30
C ARG A 10 -7.01 5.58 4.82
N LEU A 11 -7.02 5.90 6.10
CA LEU A 11 -8.13 6.64 6.67
C LEU A 11 -8.22 8.02 6.03
N ARG A 12 -9.43 8.49 5.79
CA ARG A 12 -9.65 9.83 5.28
C ARG A 12 -9.09 10.85 6.27
N GLY A 13 -8.67 11.99 5.75
CA GLY A 13 -8.05 13.02 6.59
C GLY A 13 -8.90 13.48 7.75
N SER A 14 -10.23 13.41 7.62
CA SER A 14 -11.13 13.81 8.68
C SER A 14 -11.34 12.76 9.76
N VAL A 15 -10.82 11.55 9.55
CA VAL A 15 -10.97 10.45 10.51
C VAL A 15 -9.74 10.41 11.40
N SER A 16 -9.96 10.32 12.71
CA SER A 16 -8.86 10.23 13.67
C SER A 16 -8.12 8.92 13.52
N ASP A 17 -6.78 8.98 13.55
CA ASP A 17 -5.93 7.81 13.44
C ASP A 17 -5.23 7.57 14.79
N ALA A 18 -5.89 6.79 15.64
CA ALA A 18 -5.34 6.49 16.95
C ALA A 18 -4.01 5.75 16.88
N ALA A 19 -3.89 4.82 15.92
CA ALA A 19 -2.65 4.06 15.75
C ALA A 19 -1.51 4.97 15.32
N GLY A 20 -1.76 5.86 14.36
CA GLY A 20 -0.75 6.82 13.91
C GLY A 20 -0.33 7.76 15.02
N ASN A 21 -1.28 8.24 15.82
CA ASN A 21 -0.97 9.12 16.94
C ASN A 21 -0.13 8.41 18.00
N ALA A 22 -0.43 7.14 18.27
CA ALA A 22 0.34 6.38 19.24
C ALA A 22 1.80 6.20 18.81
N VAL A 23 2.01 5.90 17.54
CA VAL A 23 3.35 5.79 16.98
C VAL A 23 4.06 7.14 17.03
N MET A 24 3.36 8.20 16.60
CA MET A 24 3.94 9.53 16.54
C MET A 24 4.45 10.00 17.91
N ASN A 25 3.71 9.67 18.98
CA ASN A 25 4.10 10.07 20.32
C ASN A 25 5.40 9.42 20.78
N ASN A 26 5.86 8.39 20.10
CA ASN A 26 7.10 7.71 20.45
C ASN A 26 8.27 8.04 19.51
N THR A 27 8.04 8.83 18.49
CA THR A 27 9.10 9.10 17.50
C THR A 27 10.28 9.87 18.12
N ASN A 28 10.02 10.78 19.05
CA ASN A 28 11.09 11.55 19.66
C ASN A 28 12.03 10.70 20.47
N ARG A 29 11.55 9.60 21.03
CA ARG A 29 12.39 8.73 21.84
C ARG A 29 13.41 8.00 21.00
N VAL A 30 13.01 7.64 19.77
CA VAL A 30 13.86 6.83 18.88
C VAL A 30 14.68 7.74 17.96
N ALA A 31 14.07 8.82 17.48
CA ALA A 31 14.70 9.72 16.53
C ALA A 31 14.52 11.18 17.00
N PRO A 32 15.25 11.57 18.05
CA PRO A 32 15.02 12.87 18.68
C PRO A 32 15.31 14.06 17.81
N LYS A 33 16.02 13.88 16.71
CA LYS A 33 16.31 14.99 15.79
C LYS A 33 15.18 15.25 14.80
N LEU A 34 14.17 14.40 14.79
CA LEU A 34 13.00 14.60 13.93
C LEU A 34 11.91 15.30 14.73
N LYS A 35 11.29 16.29 14.11
CA LYS A 35 10.18 16.97 14.74
C LYS A 35 8.91 16.47 14.07
N SER A 36 8.19 15.62 14.73
CA SER A 36 7.02 14.97 14.12
C SER A 36 5.83 15.91 14.09
N ASN A 37 5.28 16.13 12.91
CA ASN A 37 4.10 16.99 12.75
C ASN A 37 2.83 16.17 12.57
N LEU A 38 2.91 15.06 11.82
CA LEU A 38 1.76 14.22 11.59
C LEU A 38 2.26 12.85 11.15
N LEU A 39 1.64 11.81 11.66
CA LEU A 39 1.95 10.45 11.26
C LEU A 39 0.65 9.70 11.08
N ARG A 40 0.44 9.16 9.90
CA ARG A 40 -0.78 8.41 9.56
C ARG A 40 -0.38 7.01 9.15
N ILE A 41 -1.15 6.03 9.57
CA ILE A 41 -0.88 4.63 9.26
C ILE A 41 -1.96 4.12 8.30
N GLY A 42 -1.53 3.46 7.26
CA GLY A 42 -2.42 2.82 6.33
C GLY A 42 -1.95 1.42 6.03
N LYS A 43 -2.54 0.80 5.04
CA LYS A 43 -2.12 -0.53 4.62
C LYS A 43 -1.84 -0.55 3.13
N CYS A 44 -0.97 -1.46 2.75
CA CYS A 44 -0.67 -1.72 1.36
C CYS A 44 -1.01 -3.17 1.08
N ILE A 45 -1.80 -3.40 0.05
CA ILE A 45 -2.21 -4.74 -0.35
C ILE A 45 -1.45 -5.09 -1.60
N ASP A 46 -0.66 -6.18 -1.53
CA ASP A 46 0.04 -6.70 -2.69
C ASP A 46 -0.85 -7.74 -3.34
N TYR A 47 -1.22 -7.53 -4.60
CA TYR A 47 -2.17 -8.39 -5.26
C TYR A 47 -1.69 -8.80 -6.64
N TRP A 48 -1.49 -10.11 -6.83
CA TRP A 48 -1.12 -10.67 -8.12
C TRP A 48 -2.35 -11.34 -8.69
N PHE A 49 -2.63 -11.08 -9.96
CA PHE A 49 -3.83 -11.64 -10.58
C PHE A 49 -3.66 -11.72 -12.10
N GLU A 50 -4.60 -12.38 -12.73
CA GLU A 50 -4.63 -12.51 -14.18
C GLU A 50 -5.91 -11.91 -14.70
N ALA A 51 -5.84 -11.30 -15.86
CA ALA A 51 -6.98 -10.75 -16.56
C ALA A 51 -6.72 -10.84 -18.05
N GLU A 52 -7.79 -10.67 -18.82
CA GLU A 52 -7.72 -10.79 -20.25
C GLU A 52 -6.86 -9.72 -20.87
N ASP A 53 -6.98 -8.50 -20.42
CA ASP A 53 -6.19 -7.37 -20.90
C ASP A 53 -6.06 -6.31 -19.81
N TYR A 54 -5.30 -5.27 -20.11
CA TYR A 54 -5.04 -4.21 -19.12
C TYR A 54 -6.33 -3.44 -18.77
N GLU A 55 -7.16 -3.17 -19.78
CA GLU A 55 -8.39 -2.43 -19.54
C GLU A 55 -9.32 -3.17 -18.60
N THR A 56 -9.48 -4.48 -18.79
CA THR A 56 -10.27 -5.30 -17.91
C THR A 56 -9.67 -5.35 -16.52
N ALA A 57 -8.34 -5.51 -16.43
CA ALA A 57 -7.63 -5.52 -15.16
C ALA A 57 -7.89 -4.23 -14.38
N GLU A 58 -7.79 -3.10 -15.06
CA GLU A 58 -7.98 -1.80 -14.43
C GLU A 58 -9.41 -1.61 -13.93
N LYS A 59 -10.39 -1.95 -14.76
CA LYS A 59 -11.79 -1.79 -14.39
C LYS A 59 -12.17 -2.67 -13.20
N GLU A 60 -11.72 -3.92 -13.22
CA GLU A 60 -12.06 -4.84 -12.14
C GLU A 60 -11.31 -4.52 -10.86
N LEU A 61 -10.07 -4.05 -10.98
CA LEU A 61 -9.30 -3.63 -9.81
C LEU A 61 -9.92 -2.41 -9.14
N PHE A 62 -10.40 -1.46 -9.95
CA PHE A 62 -11.10 -0.30 -9.40
C PHE A 62 -12.30 -0.75 -8.58
N LYS A 63 -13.10 -1.60 -9.17
CA LYS A 63 -14.31 -2.11 -8.52
C LYS A 63 -13.97 -2.87 -7.23
N LEU A 64 -12.95 -3.71 -7.29
CA LEU A 64 -12.53 -4.50 -6.15
C LEU A 64 -12.00 -3.61 -5.02
N SER A 65 -11.21 -2.59 -5.36
CA SER A 65 -10.66 -1.67 -4.39
C SER A 65 -11.77 -0.89 -3.68
N ASP A 66 -12.76 -0.47 -4.43
CA ASP A 66 -13.84 0.34 -3.89
C ASP A 66 -14.86 -0.47 -3.07
N LEU A 67 -15.14 -1.68 -3.50
CA LEU A 67 -16.22 -2.46 -2.91
C LEU A 67 -15.77 -3.52 -1.91
N LEU A 68 -14.53 -3.95 -1.97
CA LEU A 68 -14.06 -5.02 -1.10
C LEU A 68 -12.82 -4.66 -0.29
N LEU A 69 -11.82 -4.05 -0.92
CA LEU A 69 -10.52 -3.86 -0.26
C LEU A 69 -10.48 -2.68 0.69
N SER A 70 -11.44 -1.78 0.60
CA SER A 70 -11.51 -0.63 1.48
C SER A 70 -12.92 -0.43 2.00
N ASN A 71 -13.02 0.35 3.08
CA ASN A 71 -14.30 0.80 3.59
C ASN A 71 -14.40 2.28 3.24
N THR A 72 -15.08 2.60 2.14
CA THR A 72 -15.09 3.95 1.61
C THR A 72 -15.85 4.96 2.46
N VAL A 73 -16.51 4.51 3.51
CA VAL A 73 -17.10 5.43 4.48
C VAL A 73 -16.01 6.18 5.24
N ILE A 74 -14.92 5.49 5.58
CA ILE A 74 -13.84 6.06 6.37
C ILE A 74 -12.47 6.01 5.71
N GLU A 75 -12.33 5.33 4.57
CA GLU A 75 -11.03 5.14 3.92
C GLU A 75 -11.01 5.65 2.50
N ASP A 76 -9.85 6.12 2.08
CA ASP A 76 -9.55 6.41 0.69
C ASP A 76 -8.60 5.35 0.19
N TRP A 77 -8.60 5.11 -1.11
CA TRP A 77 -7.71 4.14 -1.72
C TRP A 77 -7.11 4.68 -3.02
N SER A 78 -5.97 4.10 -3.36
CA SER A 78 -5.33 4.33 -4.65
C SER A 78 -4.59 3.05 -5.01
N TYR A 79 -4.13 2.93 -6.24
CA TYR A 79 -3.35 1.76 -6.62
C TYR A 79 -2.34 2.08 -7.71
N ASP A 80 -1.33 1.20 -7.78
CA ASP A 80 -0.42 1.13 -8.90
C ASP A 80 -0.66 -0.23 -9.54
N LEU A 81 -0.85 -0.27 -10.84
CA LEU A 81 -1.11 -1.50 -11.58
C LEU A 81 -0.09 -1.66 -12.69
N GLN A 82 0.50 -2.82 -12.79
CA GLN A 82 1.43 -3.11 -13.88
C GLN A 82 1.35 -4.56 -14.31
N GLU A 83 1.69 -4.79 -15.57
CA GLU A 83 1.87 -6.12 -16.08
C GLU A 83 3.15 -6.70 -15.50
N THR A 84 3.18 -7.99 -15.27
CA THR A 84 4.35 -8.62 -14.68
C THR A 84 4.47 -10.06 -15.15
N GLU A 85 5.69 -10.59 -15.09
CA GLU A 85 5.93 -12.01 -15.26
C GLU A 85 5.84 -12.73 -13.92
N GLU A 86 5.77 -11.99 -12.82
CA GLU A 86 5.70 -12.58 -11.50
C GLU A 86 4.40 -13.30 -11.27
N THR A 87 4.44 -14.35 -10.49
CA THR A 87 3.25 -15.13 -10.18
C THR A 87 2.86 -15.05 -8.71
N GLY A 88 3.63 -14.35 -7.91
CA GLY A 88 3.28 -14.18 -6.50
C GLY A 88 4.47 -13.83 -5.64
N ILE A 89 4.27 -13.99 -4.36
CA ILE A 89 5.18 -13.47 -3.36
C ILE A 89 6.59 -14.04 -3.40
N GLY A 90 6.79 -15.16 -4.00
CA GLY A 90 8.13 -15.75 -4.14
C GLY A 90 9.11 -14.89 -4.90
N ASN A 91 8.63 -13.90 -5.66
CA ASN A 91 9.50 -13.04 -6.45
C ASN A 91 9.84 -11.73 -5.76
N ILE A 92 9.23 -11.46 -4.63
CA ILE A 92 9.40 -10.18 -3.96
C ILE A 92 10.81 -9.90 -3.47
N SER A 93 11.52 -10.94 -3.06
CA SER A 93 12.88 -10.73 -2.56
C SER A 93 13.79 -10.16 -3.64
N ASN A 94 13.57 -10.53 -4.88
CA ASN A 94 14.36 -10.00 -5.97
C ASN A 94 14.05 -8.53 -6.21
N ASP A 95 12.80 -8.16 -6.08
CA ASP A 95 12.41 -6.77 -6.22
C ASP A 95 13.04 -5.90 -5.15
N ASN A 96 13.06 -6.38 -3.93
CA ASN A 96 13.68 -5.63 -2.85
C ASN A 96 15.17 -5.43 -3.08
N ALA A 97 15.83 -6.46 -3.52
CA ALA A 97 17.25 -6.36 -3.80
C ALA A 97 17.53 -5.35 -4.89
N GLY A 98 16.62 -5.24 -5.82
CA GLY A 98 16.82 -4.29 -6.90
C GLY A 98 16.55 -2.86 -6.53
N THR A 99 15.68 -2.65 -5.55
CA THR A 99 15.31 -1.28 -5.30
C THR A 99 16.10 -0.65 -4.28
N SER A 100 16.58 -1.09 -3.54
CA SER A 100 17.10 -0.54 -2.63
C SER A 100 17.25 0.21 -2.00
N LYS A 101 16.97 0.44 -1.54
CA LYS A 101 17.00 1.22 -0.82
C LYS A 101 17.16 0.80 0.34
N HIS A 102 17.41 1.11 1.08
CA HIS A 102 17.62 0.85 2.21
C HIS A 102 16.51 0.64 2.86
N SER A 103 16.11 -0.29 2.86
CA SER A 103 15.03 -0.52 3.49
C SER A 103 15.23 -1.25 4.71
N ILE A 104 14.33 -1.21 5.63
CA ILE A 104 14.44 -1.97 6.83
C ILE A 104 14.25 -3.43 6.54
N PHE A 105 13.83 -3.76 5.37
CA PHE A 105 13.66 -5.14 5.00
C PHE A 105 14.88 -5.69 4.29
N ASP A 106 15.89 -4.91 4.16
CA ASP A 106 17.11 -5.36 3.52
C ASP A 106 17.90 -6.33 4.36
#